data_c63bb8b2aa20e1af4af688754e659bc3
#
_entry.id   c63bb8b2aa20e1af4af688754e659bc3
#
_cell.length_a   1.000
_cell.length_b   1.000
_cell.length_c   1.000
_cell.angle_alpha   90.00
_cell.angle_beta   90.00
_cell.angle_gamma   90.00
#
_symmetry.space_group_name_H-M   'P 1'
#
loop_
_entity.id
_entity.type
_entity.pdbx_description
1 polymer ?
#
loop_
_entity_poly.entity_id
_entity_poly.type
_entity_poly.pdbx_seq_one_letter_code
_entity_poly.pdbx_strand_id
1 'polypeptide(L)'
;RLLNETVETLSNILQISPSLAKVLLHSHQWNINEVTRKFHENPSHTLVSSRIEPATTPNTILLTRYITCPVCVTPQPLDKFYSLSCAHMFCKDCWTMHFEVQINQGISTGIACMARDCVVLAPEDFVLKHLHRPNMREKYQQFSFQDYVKSHPELRFCPGPNCSIVVHSREIKAKRATCSQCKTSFCFRCGCDYHAPTDCQVIKKWLTKCADDSETANYISAHTKDCPKCHICIEKNGGCNHMQCYNCKHDFCWMCLGDWKSHGSEYYECSRYRENPNIAHESVHAQAREALKKYLHYYERW
;
A
#
# COMPACT_ATOMS: atom_id res chain seq x y z
N ARG A 1 16.87 -20.34 6.89
CA ARG A 1 17.24 -21.63 6.30
C ARG A 1 16.59 -21.81 4.93
N LEU A 2 15.26 -21.82 4.81
CA LEU A 2 14.55 -21.99 3.53
C LEU A 2 15.00 -21.01 2.44
N LEU A 3 15.17 -19.72 2.75
CA LEU A 3 15.67 -18.71 1.81
C LEU A 3 17.03 -19.09 1.22
N ASN A 4 17.99 -19.43 2.08
CA ASN A 4 19.35 -19.73 1.65
C ASN A 4 19.38 -21.01 0.81
N GLU A 5 18.68 -22.07 1.22
CA GLU A 5 18.57 -23.32 0.48
C GLU A 5 17.99 -23.10 -0.93
N THR A 6 16.94 -22.27 -1.04
CA THR A 6 16.30 -21.94 -2.33
C THR A 6 17.25 -21.15 -3.24
N VAL A 7 17.93 -20.14 -2.69
CA VAL A 7 18.88 -19.29 -3.43
C VAL A 7 20.10 -20.11 -3.88
N GLU A 8 20.69 -20.92 -3.01
CA GLU A 8 21.82 -21.79 -3.33
C GLU A 8 21.45 -22.81 -4.41
N THR A 9 20.26 -23.41 -4.31
CA THR A 9 19.77 -24.36 -5.32
C THR A 9 19.71 -23.71 -6.70
N LEU A 10 19.08 -22.54 -6.83
CA LEU A 10 18.98 -21.85 -8.13
C LEU A 10 20.35 -21.37 -8.61
N SER A 11 21.20 -20.83 -7.72
CA SER A 11 22.56 -20.39 -8.04
C SER A 11 23.38 -21.55 -8.64
N ASN A 12 23.28 -22.76 -8.09
CA ASN A 12 23.97 -23.94 -8.58
C ASN A 12 23.39 -24.44 -9.92
N ILE A 13 22.07 -24.40 -10.11
CA ILE A 13 21.42 -24.82 -11.38
C ILE A 13 21.82 -23.92 -12.52
N LEU A 14 21.79 -22.60 -12.33
CA LEU A 14 22.01 -21.61 -13.39
C LEU A 14 23.48 -21.14 -13.48
N GLN A 15 24.36 -21.58 -12.57
CA GLN A 15 25.76 -21.15 -12.47
C GLN A 15 25.92 -19.62 -12.40
N ILE A 16 25.05 -18.98 -11.62
CA ILE A 16 25.05 -17.53 -11.37
C ILE A 16 25.34 -17.22 -9.90
N SER A 17 25.65 -15.95 -9.58
CA SER A 17 25.88 -15.56 -8.19
C SER A 17 24.60 -15.69 -7.34
N PRO A 18 24.71 -15.99 -6.03
CA PRO A 18 23.55 -16.04 -5.13
C PRO A 18 22.74 -14.74 -5.10
N SER A 19 23.38 -13.59 -5.22
CA SER A 19 22.72 -12.28 -5.26
C SER A 19 21.85 -12.13 -6.51
N LEU A 20 22.30 -12.59 -7.68
CA LEU A 20 21.50 -12.59 -8.91
C LEU A 20 20.37 -13.62 -8.83
N ALA A 21 20.65 -14.80 -8.31
CA ALA A 21 19.62 -15.83 -8.07
C ALA A 21 18.48 -15.29 -7.19
N LYS A 22 18.81 -14.50 -6.16
CA LYS A 22 17.83 -13.87 -5.26
C LYS A 22 16.95 -12.86 -6.00
N VAL A 23 17.50 -12.04 -6.89
CA VAL A 23 16.71 -11.09 -7.71
C VAL A 23 15.77 -11.84 -8.66
N LEU A 24 16.26 -12.89 -9.33
CA LEU A 24 15.44 -13.73 -10.20
C LEU A 24 14.28 -14.41 -9.46
N LEU A 25 14.55 -14.98 -8.30
CA LEU A 25 13.51 -15.60 -7.46
C LEU A 25 12.47 -14.58 -7.01
N HIS A 26 12.90 -13.42 -6.56
CA HIS A 26 12.01 -12.35 -6.13
C HIS A 26 11.07 -11.89 -7.26
N SER A 27 11.59 -11.72 -8.49
CA SER A 27 10.79 -11.30 -9.65
C SER A 27 9.82 -12.38 -10.16
N HIS A 28 10.04 -13.66 -9.80
CA HIS A 28 9.23 -14.80 -10.22
C HIS A 28 8.53 -15.51 -9.05
N GLN A 29 8.16 -14.76 -8.00
CA GLN A 29 7.40 -15.28 -6.85
C GLN A 29 8.02 -16.53 -6.19
N TRP A 30 9.35 -16.61 -6.17
CA TRP A 30 10.14 -17.70 -5.55
C TRP A 30 9.94 -19.08 -6.17
N ASN A 31 9.46 -19.15 -7.43
CA ASN A 31 9.25 -20.39 -8.15
C ASN A 31 10.52 -20.78 -8.96
N ILE A 32 11.32 -21.69 -8.41
CA ILE A 32 12.57 -22.16 -9.03
C ILE A 32 12.32 -22.73 -10.43
N ASN A 33 11.28 -23.56 -10.59
CA ASN A 33 11.00 -24.25 -11.86
C ASN A 33 10.66 -23.23 -12.97
N GLU A 34 9.89 -22.18 -12.64
CA GLU A 34 9.55 -21.14 -13.60
C GLU A 34 10.77 -20.33 -14.01
N VAL A 35 11.61 -19.93 -13.04
CA VAL A 35 12.86 -19.21 -13.32
C VAL A 35 13.78 -20.05 -14.19
N THR A 36 14.02 -21.33 -13.83
CA THR A 36 14.89 -22.24 -14.58
C THR A 36 14.40 -22.42 -16.02
N ARG A 37 13.10 -22.64 -16.21
CA ARG A 37 12.50 -22.78 -17.55
C ARG A 37 12.71 -21.51 -18.39
N LYS A 38 12.33 -20.33 -17.88
CA LYS A 38 12.47 -19.05 -18.58
C LYS A 38 13.92 -18.71 -18.90
N PHE A 39 14.82 -18.98 -17.98
CA PHE A 39 16.24 -18.73 -18.16
C PHE A 39 16.84 -19.63 -19.25
N HIS A 40 16.48 -20.91 -19.32
CA HIS A 40 16.92 -21.80 -20.39
C HIS A 40 16.30 -21.48 -21.76
N GLU A 41 15.03 -21.01 -21.78
CA GLU A 41 14.39 -20.58 -23.02
C GLU A 41 15.03 -19.32 -23.60
N ASN A 42 15.27 -18.30 -22.77
CA ASN A 42 15.91 -17.05 -23.20
C ASN A 42 16.58 -16.33 -22.01
N PRO A 43 17.88 -16.57 -21.74
CA PRO A 43 18.62 -15.96 -20.65
C PRO A 43 18.57 -14.43 -20.66
N SER A 44 18.89 -13.83 -21.84
CA SER A 44 18.95 -12.35 -21.95
C SER A 44 17.61 -11.69 -21.68
N HIS A 45 16.51 -12.23 -22.23
CA HIS A 45 15.18 -11.71 -21.95
C HIS A 45 14.83 -11.83 -20.46
N THR A 46 15.18 -12.94 -19.84
CA THR A 46 14.89 -13.16 -18.40
C THR A 46 15.68 -12.19 -17.51
N LEU A 47 16.93 -11.90 -17.83
CA LEU A 47 17.76 -10.94 -17.11
C LEU A 47 17.25 -9.49 -17.27
N VAL A 48 16.86 -9.11 -18.48
CA VAL A 48 16.29 -7.78 -18.75
C VAL A 48 14.93 -7.60 -18.07
N SER A 49 14.02 -8.58 -18.21
CA SER A 49 12.69 -8.51 -17.59
C SER A 49 12.74 -8.51 -16.06
N SER A 50 13.77 -9.13 -15.47
CA SER A 50 14.05 -9.09 -14.03
C SER A 50 14.86 -7.87 -13.59
N ARG A 51 15.13 -6.93 -14.50
CA ARG A 51 15.87 -5.69 -14.22
C ARG A 51 17.31 -5.91 -13.74
N ILE A 52 17.93 -7.03 -14.13
CA ILE A 52 19.32 -7.36 -13.84
C ILE A 52 20.25 -6.77 -14.90
N GLU A 53 19.82 -6.78 -16.15
CA GLU A 53 20.53 -6.21 -17.28
C GLU A 53 19.73 -5.09 -17.95
N PRO A 54 20.40 -4.12 -18.58
CA PRO A 54 19.72 -3.09 -19.36
C PRO A 54 19.19 -3.68 -20.67
N ALA A 55 18.13 -3.07 -21.21
CA ALA A 55 17.57 -3.47 -22.52
C ALA A 55 18.55 -3.24 -23.70
N THR A 56 19.47 -2.29 -23.54
CA THR A 56 20.53 -1.96 -24.51
C THR A 56 21.89 -2.01 -23.83
N THR A 57 22.83 -2.73 -24.44
CA THR A 57 24.21 -2.80 -23.92
C THR A 57 24.93 -1.46 -24.12
N PRO A 58 25.41 -0.82 -23.04
CA PRO A 58 26.13 0.43 -23.15
C PRO A 58 27.52 0.20 -23.72
N ASN A 59 27.89 0.95 -24.78
CA ASN A 59 29.22 0.97 -25.34
C ASN A 59 30.02 2.08 -24.65
N THR A 60 30.69 1.78 -23.55
CA THR A 60 31.51 2.77 -22.83
C THR A 60 32.96 2.35 -22.83
N ILE A 61 33.79 2.99 -23.67
CA ILE A 61 35.25 2.89 -23.62
C ILE A 61 35.77 4.12 -22.88
N LEU A 62 36.20 3.93 -21.63
CA LEU A 62 36.82 5.01 -20.84
C LEU A 62 38.34 4.94 -21.01
N LEU A 63 38.91 5.95 -21.65
CA LEU A 63 40.34 6.09 -21.87
C LEU A 63 41.03 7.06 -20.88
N THR A 64 40.27 7.60 -19.90
CA THR A 64 40.75 8.64 -18.99
C THR A 64 41.02 8.10 -17.58
N ARG A 65 42.09 8.60 -16.94
CA ARG A 65 42.43 8.23 -15.55
C ARG A 65 41.51 8.87 -14.50
N TYR A 66 40.91 10.02 -14.87
CA TYR A 66 40.01 10.76 -13.99
C TYR A 66 38.67 10.99 -14.69
N ILE A 67 37.61 10.81 -13.98
CA ILE A 67 36.24 11.10 -14.45
C ILE A 67 35.51 11.92 -13.39
N THR A 68 34.54 12.73 -13.83
CA THR A 68 33.71 13.52 -12.95
C THR A 68 32.42 12.73 -12.60
N CYS A 69 32.15 12.57 -11.32
CA CYS A 69 30.94 11.92 -10.88
C CYS A 69 29.70 12.79 -11.22
N PRO A 70 28.71 12.25 -11.95
CA PRO A 70 27.54 13.04 -12.36
C PRO A 70 26.63 13.45 -11.20
N VAL A 71 26.78 12.87 -10.00
CA VAL A 71 25.98 13.18 -8.82
C VAL A 71 26.62 14.28 -7.96
N CYS A 72 27.88 14.10 -7.53
CA CYS A 72 28.57 15.09 -6.68
C CYS A 72 29.42 16.10 -7.47
N VAL A 73 29.50 15.95 -8.79
CA VAL A 73 30.28 16.81 -9.70
C VAL A 73 31.78 16.93 -9.33
N THR A 74 32.30 15.90 -8.64
CA THR A 74 33.70 15.88 -8.20
C THR A 74 34.52 15.00 -9.13
N PRO A 75 35.66 15.47 -9.65
CA PRO A 75 36.61 14.65 -10.42
C PRO A 75 37.34 13.71 -9.46
N GLN A 76 37.36 12.43 -9.77
CA GLN A 76 38.04 11.39 -8.99
C GLN A 76 38.74 10.39 -9.93
N PRO A 77 39.71 9.63 -9.42
CA PRO A 77 40.33 8.53 -10.16
C PRO A 77 39.32 7.45 -10.51
N LEU A 78 39.49 6.82 -11.66
CA LEU A 78 38.58 5.79 -12.20
C LEU A 78 38.39 4.61 -11.25
N ASP A 79 39.38 4.24 -10.43
CA ASP A 79 39.34 3.17 -9.45
C ASP A 79 38.35 3.44 -8.28
N LYS A 80 37.90 4.69 -8.12
CA LYS A 80 36.88 5.08 -7.15
C LYS A 80 35.43 4.97 -7.66
N PHE A 81 35.29 4.61 -8.95
CA PHE A 81 33.96 4.49 -9.56
C PHE A 81 33.51 3.03 -9.63
N TYR A 82 32.23 2.88 -9.49
CA TYR A 82 31.54 1.59 -9.57
C TYR A 82 30.31 1.70 -10.46
N SER A 83 30.00 0.62 -11.14
CA SER A 83 28.80 0.53 -11.99
C SER A 83 28.10 -0.81 -11.80
N LEU A 84 26.82 -0.85 -12.11
CA LEU A 84 26.06 -2.08 -12.31
C LEU A 84 26.22 -2.56 -13.77
N SER A 85 25.49 -3.58 -14.17
CA SER A 85 25.46 -4.09 -15.56
C SER A 85 25.10 -3.03 -16.60
N CYS A 86 24.41 -1.96 -16.20
CA CYS A 86 24.06 -0.82 -17.04
C CYS A 86 25.23 0.12 -17.33
N ALA A 87 26.43 -0.12 -16.80
CA ALA A 87 27.66 0.65 -16.96
C ALA A 87 27.58 2.16 -16.63
N HIS A 88 26.53 2.62 -15.95
CA HIS A 88 26.49 3.98 -15.41
C HIS A 88 27.45 4.09 -14.22
N MET A 89 28.43 5.00 -14.35
CA MET A 89 29.54 5.14 -13.41
C MET A 89 29.27 6.21 -12.37
N PHE A 90 29.35 5.85 -11.08
CA PHE A 90 29.25 6.79 -9.96
C PHE A 90 30.35 6.50 -8.93
N CYS A 91 30.77 7.53 -8.20
CA CYS A 91 31.79 7.36 -7.19
C CYS A 91 31.26 6.56 -5.98
N LYS A 92 32.17 5.96 -5.25
CA LYS A 92 31.87 5.11 -4.07
C LYS A 92 30.99 5.82 -3.05
N ASP A 93 31.29 7.09 -2.75
CA ASP A 93 30.58 7.85 -1.72
C ASP A 93 29.12 8.13 -2.12
N CYS A 94 28.88 8.43 -3.42
CA CYS A 94 27.53 8.60 -3.93
C CYS A 94 26.72 7.31 -3.88
N TRP A 95 27.32 6.14 -4.19
CA TRP A 95 26.68 4.85 -4.01
C TRP A 95 26.34 4.58 -2.54
N THR A 96 27.28 4.83 -1.62
CA THR A 96 27.04 4.66 -0.19
C THR A 96 25.87 5.52 0.28
N MET A 97 25.89 6.82 -0.07
CA MET A 97 24.81 7.73 0.31
C MET A 97 23.45 7.31 -0.29
N HIS A 98 23.43 6.91 -1.56
CA HIS A 98 22.22 6.44 -2.22
C HIS A 98 21.62 5.24 -1.49
N PHE A 99 22.43 4.23 -1.15
CA PHE A 99 21.93 3.07 -0.41
C PHE A 99 21.46 3.43 0.99
N GLU A 100 22.19 4.26 1.73
CA GLU A 100 21.77 4.70 3.07
C GLU A 100 20.43 5.45 3.04
N VAL A 101 20.20 6.32 2.05
CA VAL A 101 18.92 7.02 1.87
C VAL A 101 17.78 6.05 1.57
N GLN A 102 17.97 5.14 0.61
CA GLN A 102 16.95 4.16 0.22
C GLN A 102 16.59 3.22 1.39
N ILE A 103 17.59 2.72 2.11
CA ILE A 103 17.38 1.86 3.28
C ILE A 103 16.65 2.63 4.39
N ASN A 104 16.97 3.91 4.61
CA ASN A 104 16.23 4.72 5.61
C ASN A 104 14.76 4.94 5.24
N GLN A 105 14.43 4.89 3.96
CA GLN A 105 13.05 4.90 3.45
C GLN A 105 12.36 3.53 3.49
N GLY A 106 13.06 2.49 3.94
CA GLY A 106 12.52 1.11 4.05
C GLY A 106 12.65 0.29 2.78
N ILE A 107 13.43 0.74 1.78
CA ILE A 107 13.65 0.03 0.53
C ILE A 107 14.90 -0.84 0.67
N SER A 108 14.82 -2.11 0.28
CA SER A 108 15.96 -3.05 0.32
C SER A 108 16.17 -3.80 -1.01
N THR A 109 15.17 -4.53 -1.49
CA THR A 109 15.29 -5.39 -2.68
C THR A 109 15.04 -4.68 -4.00
N GLY A 110 14.50 -3.47 -3.96
CA GLY A 110 14.13 -2.68 -5.13
C GLY A 110 15.03 -1.49 -5.43
N ILE A 111 16.25 -1.42 -4.87
CA ILE A 111 17.16 -0.28 -5.08
C ILE A 111 17.73 -0.35 -6.50
N ALA A 112 17.43 0.66 -7.31
CA ALA A 112 17.89 0.75 -8.69
C ALA A 112 19.12 1.66 -8.84
N CYS A 113 19.72 1.63 -10.03
CA CYS A 113 20.78 2.55 -10.43
C CYS A 113 20.35 4.02 -10.29
N MET A 114 21.29 4.91 -9.93
CA MET A 114 21.03 6.35 -9.76
C MET A 114 20.85 7.11 -11.07
N ALA A 115 21.20 6.51 -12.22
CA ALA A 115 21.04 7.18 -13.50
C ALA A 115 19.55 7.40 -13.81
N ARG A 116 19.25 8.55 -14.42
CA ARG A 116 17.89 8.88 -14.83
C ARG A 116 17.37 7.81 -15.79
N ASP A 117 16.12 7.38 -15.56
CA ASP A 117 15.40 6.37 -16.36
C ASP A 117 16.04 4.97 -16.38
N CYS A 118 17.07 4.72 -15.55
CA CYS A 118 17.68 3.40 -15.43
C CYS A 118 16.94 2.55 -14.40
N VAL A 119 16.48 1.36 -14.83
CA VAL A 119 15.70 0.45 -14.00
C VAL A 119 16.51 -0.73 -13.43
N VAL A 120 17.81 -0.80 -13.75
CA VAL A 120 18.68 -1.91 -13.32
C VAL A 120 18.82 -1.92 -11.80
N LEU A 121 18.55 -3.07 -11.18
CA LEU A 121 18.60 -3.26 -9.74
C LEU A 121 20.03 -3.53 -9.24
N ALA A 122 20.35 -2.98 -8.08
CA ALA A 122 21.58 -3.31 -7.38
C ALA A 122 21.44 -4.65 -6.65
N PRO A 123 22.24 -5.66 -6.97
CA PRO A 123 22.22 -6.94 -6.25
C PRO A 123 22.79 -6.78 -4.83
N GLU A 124 22.43 -7.69 -3.94
CA GLU A 124 22.74 -7.61 -2.50
C GLU A 124 24.23 -7.49 -2.21
N ASP A 125 25.07 -8.24 -2.91
CA ASP A 125 26.55 -8.19 -2.78
C ASP A 125 27.09 -6.79 -3.13
N PHE A 126 26.55 -6.16 -4.16
CA PHE A 126 26.94 -4.80 -4.53
C PHE A 126 26.52 -3.79 -3.46
N VAL A 127 25.29 -3.90 -2.92
CA VAL A 127 24.81 -3.04 -1.83
C VAL A 127 25.68 -3.22 -0.58
N LEU A 128 25.90 -4.47 -0.13
CA LEU A 128 26.68 -4.76 1.06
C LEU A 128 28.16 -4.33 0.94
N LYS A 129 28.73 -4.35 -0.26
CA LYS A 129 30.09 -3.84 -0.53
C LYS A 129 30.21 -2.34 -0.22
N HIS A 130 29.15 -1.57 -0.43
CA HIS A 130 29.14 -0.11 -0.23
C HIS A 130 28.60 0.33 1.12
N LEU A 131 27.98 -0.55 1.90
CA LEU A 131 27.51 -0.26 3.26
C LEU A 131 28.62 -0.53 4.27
N HIS A 132 29.22 0.52 4.81
CA HIS A 132 30.32 0.39 5.79
C HIS A 132 29.82 0.41 7.24
N ARG A 133 28.67 1.05 7.52
CA ARG A 133 28.10 1.17 8.88
C ARG A 133 27.37 -0.11 9.27
N PRO A 134 27.73 -0.76 10.40
CA PRO A 134 27.09 -2.00 10.83
C PRO A 134 25.57 -1.89 11.00
N ASN A 135 25.09 -0.77 11.61
CA ASN A 135 23.68 -0.52 11.81
C ASN A 135 22.88 -0.45 10.48
N MET A 136 23.49 0.09 9.41
CA MET A 136 22.86 0.15 8.10
C MET A 136 22.81 -1.23 7.43
N ARG A 137 23.82 -2.07 7.65
CA ARG A 137 23.82 -3.46 7.19
C ARG A 137 22.74 -4.30 7.87
N GLU A 138 22.62 -4.18 9.19
CA GLU A 138 21.57 -4.86 9.96
C GLU A 138 20.17 -4.43 9.51
N LYS A 139 19.96 -3.11 9.33
CA LYS A 139 18.70 -2.55 8.84
C LYS A 139 18.37 -3.04 7.43
N TYR A 140 19.35 -3.08 6.53
CA TYR A 140 19.19 -3.64 5.19
C TYR A 140 18.80 -5.13 5.23
N GLN A 141 19.48 -5.94 6.03
CA GLN A 141 19.18 -7.35 6.19
C GLN A 141 17.77 -7.58 6.77
N GLN A 142 17.37 -6.78 7.75
CA GLN A 142 16.03 -6.84 8.32
C GLN A 142 14.96 -6.54 7.26
N PHE A 143 15.11 -5.47 6.49
CA PHE A 143 14.17 -5.13 5.42
C PHE A 143 14.18 -6.16 4.29
N SER A 144 15.36 -6.67 3.90
CA SER A 144 15.46 -7.75 2.90
C SER A 144 14.72 -9.01 3.35
N PHE A 145 14.80 -9.36 4.64
CA PHE A 145 14.05 -10.49 5.19
C PHE A 145 12.54 -10.21 5.19
N GLN A 146 12.12 -8.99 5.54
CA GLN A 146 10.71 -8.61 5.49
C GLN A 146 10.16 -8.68 4.06
N ASP A 147 10.91 -8.19 3.07
CA ASP A 147 10.55 -8.25 1.66
C ASP A 147 10.46 -9.70 1.16
N TYR A 148 11.39 -10.55 1.58
CA TYR A 148 11.35 -11.98 1.31
C TYR A 148 10.03 -12.60 1.78
N VAL A 149 9.68 -12.41 3.05
CA VAL A 149 8.45 -12.99 3.62
C VAL A 149 7.20 -12.44 2.92
N LYS A 150 7.18 -11.14 2.60
CA LYS A 150 6.04 -10.50 1.92
C LYS A 150 5.88 -10.97 0.47
N SER A 151 6.99 -11.20 -0.24
CA SER A 151 6.98 -11.63 -1.64
C SER A 151 6.79 -13.13 -1.82
N HIS A 152 7.11 -13.94 -0.80
CA HIS A 152 7.01 -15.39 -0.89
C HIS A 152 5.56 -15.86 -0.68
N PRO A 153 4.96 -16.61 -1.62
CA PRO A 153 3.55 -16.99 -1.55
C PRO A 153 3.23 -17.92 -0.37
N GLU A 154 4.18 -18.76 0.04
CA GLU A 154 4.02 -19.74 1.13
C GLU A 154 4.35 -19.18 2.52
N LEU A 155 4.78 -17.91 2.62
CA LEU A 155 5.17 -17.29 3.88
C LEU A 155 4.26 -16.12 4.22
N ARG A 156 4.00 -15.93 5.52
CA ARG A 156 3.26 -14.77 6.02
C ARG A 156 3.65 -14.45 7.46
N PHE A 157 3.84 -13.17 7.74
CA PHE A 157 3.95 -12.71 9.13
C PHE A 157 2.63 -12.88 9.87
N CYS A 158 2.74 -13.23 11.13
CA CYS A 158 1.61 -13.20 12.04
C CYS A 158 1.11 -11.76 12.17
N PRO A 159 -0.22 -11.49 11.99
CA PRO A 159 -0.79 -10.14 12.15
C PRO A 159 -0.98 -9.74 13.63
N GLY A 160 -0.70 -10.64 14.58
CA GLY A 160 -0.84 -10.35 16.01
C GLY A 160 0.09 -9.21 16.46
N PRO A 161 -0.35 -8.36 17.41
CA PRO A 161 0.44 -7.24 17.89
C PRO A 161 1.78 -7.72 18.48
N ASN A 162 2.86 -7.05 18.10
CA ASN A 162 4.23 -7.34 18.56
C ASN A 162 4.69 -8.81 18.33
N CYS A 163 4.12 -9.50 17.33
CA CYS A 163 4.48 -10.86 17.00
C CYS A 163 5.36 -10.89 15.73
N SER A 164 6.57 -11.44 15.85
CA SER A 164 7.54 -11.55 14.76
C SER A 164 7.54 -12.93 14.07
N ILE A 165 6.62 -13.82 14.43
CA ILE A 165 6.54 -15.17 13.89
C ILE A 165 6.16 -15.11 12.40
N VAL A 166 6.88 -15.90 11.60
CA VAL A 166 6.54 -16.19 10.21
C VAL A 166 5.88 -17.56 10.14
N VAL A 167 4.69 -17.60 9.58
CA VAL A 167 3.93 -18.83 9.34
C VAL A 167 4.21 -19.31 7.92
N HIS A 168 4.54 -20.59 7.77
CA HIS A 168 4.76 -21.26 6.48
C HIS A 168 3.60 -22.20 6.17
N SER A 169 3.08 -22.14 4.95
CA SER A 169 2.07 -23.07 4.44
C SER A 169 2.35 -23.41 2.98
N ARG A 170 2.40 -24.68 2.66
CA ARG A 170 2.54 -25.15 1.27
C ARG A 170 1.28 -24.92 0.42
N GLU A 171 0.14 -24.69 1.07
CA GLU A 171 -1.13 -24.44 0.39
C GLU A 171 -1.48 -22.96 0.48
N ILE A 172 -1.51 -22.27 -0.68
CA ILE A 172 -1.85 -20.85 -0.82
C ILE A 172 -3.38 -20.69 -0.88
N LYS A 173 -4.09 -21.26 0.10
CA LYS A 173 -5.56 -21.16 0.19
C LYS A 173 -5.97 -20.25 1.34
N ALA A 174 -7.21 -19.78 1.30
CA ALA A 174 -7.84 -19.06 2.40
C ALA A 174 -8.14 -20.02 3.57
N LYS A 175 -7.09 -20.48 4.26
CA LYS A 175 -7.16 -21.38 5.43
C LYS A 175 -6.97 -20.60 6.71
N ARG A 176 -7.59 -21.08 7.78
CA ARG A 176 -7.33 -20.59 9.12
C ARG A 176 -5.92 -21.00 9.54
N ALA A 177 -5.09 -20.01 9.81
CA ALA A 177 -3.79 -20.18 10.44
C ALA A 177 -3.85 -19.66 11.88
N THR A 178 -3.27 -20.40 12.82
CA THR A 178 -3.19 -19.98 14.22
C THR A 178 -1.71 -19.87 14.60
N CYS A 179 -1.30 -18.71 15.08
CA CYS A 179 0.07 -18.49 15.51
C CYS A 179 0.40 -19.34 16.74
N SER A 180 1.55 -20.02 16.70
CA SER A 180 2.00 -20.85 17.84
C SER A 180 2.35 -20.03 19.07
N GLN A 181 2.80 -18.78 18.91
CA GLN A 181 3.25 -17.90 20.00
C GLN A 181 2.09 -17.09 20.57
N CYS A 182 1.45 -16.22 19.79
CA CYS A 182 0.44 -15.29 20.28
C CYS A 182 -1.01 -15.79 20.17
N LYS A 183 -1.22 -16.99 19.61
CA LYS A 183 -2.52 -17.64 19.41
C LYS A 183 -3.50 -16.89 18.49
N THR A 184 -3.08 -15.79 17.86
CA THR A 184 -3.90 -15.06 16.88
C THR A 184 -4.27 -16.00 15.73
N SER A 185 -5.57 -16.06 15.41
CA SER A 185 -6.10 -16.80 14.26
C SER A 185 -6.39 -15.84 13.11
N PHE A 186 -5.91 -16.16 11.92
CA PHE A 186 -6.05 -15.30 10.74
C PHE A 186 -6.17 -16.12 9.45
N CYS A 187 -6.61 -15.47 8.38
CA CYS A 187 -6.62 -16.06 7.06
C CYS A 187 -5.22 -16.05 6.46
N PHE A 188 -4.65 -17.23 6.16
CA PHE A 188 -3.29 -17.33 5.61
C PHE A 188 -3.14 -16.57 4.28
N ARG A 189 -4.17 -16.57 3.43
CA ARG A 189 -4.11 -15.92 2.11
C ARG A 189 -4.04 -14.39 2.17
N CYS A 190 -4.85 -13.73 3.00
CA CYS A 190 -4.93 -12.26 3.04
C CYS A 190 -4.34 -11.60 4.28
N GLY A 191 -4.11 -12.36 5.37
CA GLY A 191 -3.59 -11.82 6.63
C GLY A 191 -4.63 -11.16 7.54
N CYS A 192 -5.88 -10.97 7.08
CA CYS A 192 -6.97 -10.47 7.90
C CYS A 192 -7.48 -11.53 8.86
N ASP A 193 -8.35 -11.15 9.80
CA ASP A 193 -9.06 -12.11 10.64
C ASP A 193 -9.70 -13.22 9.80
N TYR A 194 -9.83 -14.41 10.39
CA TYR A 194 -10.39 -15.55 9.66
C TYR A 194 -11.85 -15.31 9.29
N HIS A 195 -12.18 -15.40 8.02
CA HIS A 195 -13.41 -14.90 7.44
C HIS A 195 -14.19 -15.91 6.58
N ALA A 196 -13.93 -17.22 6.72
CA ALA A 196 -14.74 -18.19 5.97
C ALA A 196 -16.22 -18.14 6.42
N PRO A 197 -17.15 -18.29 5.50
CA PRO A 197 -17.01 -18.68 4.09
C PRO A 197 -16.75 -17.53 3.10
N THR A 198 -16.60 -16.31 3.57
CA THR A 198 -16.44 -15.12 2.73
C THR A 198 -15.10 -15.10 1.97
N ASP A 199 -15.09 -14.58 0.75
CA ASP A 199 -13.87 -14.44 -0.06
C ASP A 199 -12.96 -13.30 0.44
N CYS A 200 -11.64 -13.48 0.31
CA CYS A 200 -10.65 -12.49 0.71
C CYS A 200 -10.80 -11.11 0.05
N GLN A 201 -11.28 -11.07 -1.21
CA GLN A 201 -11.49 -9.80 -1.91
C GLN A 201 -12.68 -9.04 -1.34
N VAL A 202 -13.75 -9.75 -0.98
CA VAL A 202 -14.93 -9.16 -0.35
C VAL A 202 -14.56 -8.57 1.00
N ILE A 203 -13.79 -9.30 1.82
CA ILE A 203 -13.29 -8.81 3.11
C ILE A 203 -12.43 -7.58 2.95
N LYS A 204 -11.50 -7.59 1.99
CA LYS A 204 -10.63 -6.43 1.75
C LYS A 204 -11.44 -5.20 1.35
N LYS A 205 -12.42 -5.35 0.46
CA LYS A 205 -13.33 -4.26 0.07
C LYS A 205 -14.15 -3.76 1.26
N TRP A 206 -14.63 -4.68 2.12
CA TRP A 206 -15.37 -4.34 3.32
C TRP A 206 -14.53 -3.53 4.31
N LEU A 207 -13.32 -3.99 4.63
CA LEU A 207 -12.40 -3.27 5.52
C LEU A 207 -12.00 -1.90 4.98
N THR A 208 -11.82 -1.78 3.65
CA THR A 208 -11.59 -0.48 3.01
C THR A 208 -12.78 0.44 3.20
N LYS A 209 -14.02 -0.08 3.01
CA LYS A 209 -15.24 0.70 3.22
C LYS A 209 -15.43 1.12 4.69
N CYS A 210 -15.10 0.26 5.64
CA CYS A 210 -15.16 0.60 7.08
C CYS A 210 -14.14 1.67 7.48
N ALA A 211 -13.00 1.74 6.78
CA ALA A 211 -11.96 2.75 7.01
C ALA A 211 -12.21 4.08 6.26
N ASP A 212 -13.20 4.12 5.36
CA ASP A 212 -13.53 5.28 4.56
C ASP A 212 -14.47 6.24 5.32
N ASP A 213 -14.14 7.54 5.30
CA ASP A 213 -14.94 8.60 5.94
C ASP A 213 -16.29 8.87 5.22
N SER A 214 -16.57 8.18 4.11
CA SER A 214 -17.83 8.33 3.36
C SER A 214 -19.08 8.04 4.22
N GLU A 215 -18.96 7.14 5.20
CA GLU A 215 -20.07 6.82 6.11
C GLU A 215 -20.31 7.94 7.13
N THR A 216 -19.28 8.68 7.53
CA THR A 216 -19.44 9.91 8.32
C THR A 216 -20.20 10.98 7.54
N ALA A 217 -19.86 11.17 6.24
CA ALA A 217 -20.59 12.07 5.36
C ALA A 217 -22.05 11.64 5.16
N ASN A 218 -22.29 10.33 4.99
CA ASN A 218 -23.64 9.76 4.91
C ASN A 218 -24.43 9.95 6.21
N TYR A 219 -23.78 9.77 7.37
CA TYR A 219 -24.38 10.03 8.67
C TYR A 219 -24.80 11.49 8.81
N ILE A 220 -23.91 12.43 8.51
CA ILE A 220 -24.20 13.87 8.53
C ILE A 220 -25.37 14.17 7.61
N SER A 221 -25.30 13.75 6.33
CA SER A 221 -26.39 13.97 5.35
C SER A 221 -27.73 13.36 5.78
N ALA A 222 -27.71 12.23 6.50
CA ALA A 222 -28.93 11.58 6.96
C ALA A 222 -29.60 12.30 8.14
N HIS A 223 -28.81 12.96 9.01
CA HIS A 223 -29.28 13.54 10.28
C HIS A 223 -29.28 15.07 10.29
N THR A 224 -28.72 15.72 9.29
CA THR A 224 -28.68 17.19 9.20
C THR A 224 -29.47 17.72 8.00
N LYS A 225 -29.85 18.98 8.06
CA LYS A 225 -30.36 19.76 6.93
C LYS A 225 -29.67 21.12 6.90
N ASP A 226 -29.54 21.67 5.71
CA ASP A 226 -28.93 22.99 5.55
C ASP A 226 -29.89 24.10 5.91
N CYS A 227 -29.39 25.12 6.61
CA CYS A 227 -30.17 26.33 6.84
C CYS A 227 -30.58 26.95 5.50
N PRO A 228 -31.87 27.25 5.26
CA PRO A 228 -32.33 27.79 3.99
C PRO A 228 -31.76 29.20 3.66
N LYS A 229 -31.20 29.89 4.66
CA LYS A 229 -30.66 31.25 4.48
C LYS A 229 -29.12 31.27 4.36
N CYS A 230 -28.38 30.56 5.17
CA CYS A 230 -26.91 30.62 5.22
C CYS A 230 -26.20 29.28 4.91
N HIS A 231 -26.97 28.24 4.58
CA HIS A 231 -26.49 26.92 4.14
C HIS A 231 -25.56 26.18 5.12
N ILE A 232 -25.58 26.55 6.41
CA ILE A 232 -24.86 25.80 7.42
C ILE A 232 -25.64 24.55 7.80
N CYS A 233 -24.96 23.41 7.98
CA CYS A 233 -25.58 22.17 8.41
C CYS A 233 -26.11 22.28 9.84
N ILE A 234 -27.35 21.88 10.07
CA ILE A 234 -28.04 21.88 11.36
C ILE A 234 -28.57 20.49 11.65
N GLU A 235 -28.27 19.98 12.85
CA GLU A 235 -28.86 18.74 13.36
C GLU A 235 -30.13 19.05 14.15
N LYS A 236 -31.12 18.18 14.03
CA LYS A 236 -32.37 18.37 14.76
C LYS A 236 -32.29 17.84 16.20
N ASN A 237 -32.35 18.73 17.15
CA ASN A 237 -32.42 18.42 18.58
C ASN A 237 -33.83 18.55 19.11
N GLY A 238 -34.56 17.42 19.16
CA GLY A 238 -35.94 17.39 19.70
C GLY A 238 -37.05 17.18 18.65
N GLY A 239 -38.30 17.13 19.09
CA GLY A 239 -39.47 16.78 18.28
C GLY A 239 -40.11 17.95 17.50
N CYS A 240 -39.88 19.20 17.91
CA CYS A 240 -40.49 20.39 17.30
C CYS A 240 -39.92 20.68 15.90
N ASN A 241 -40.77 21.08 14.97
CA ASN A 241 -40.39 21.46 13.61
C ASN A 241 -39.89 22.91 13.50
N HIS A 242 -40.09 23.75 14.51
CA HIS A 242 -39.52 25.08 14.58
C HIS A 242 -38.02 24.98 14.88
N MET A 243 -37.21 25.51 13.96
CA MET A 243 -35.75 25.54 14.09
C MET A 243 -35.23 26.98 13.95
N GLN A 244 -34.29 27.35 14.83
CA GLN A 244 -33.55 28.60 14.69
C GLN A 244 -32.11 28.30 14.36
N CYS A 245 -31.62 28.87 13.27
CA CYS A 245 -30.22 28.73 12.88
C CYS A 245 -29.31 29.43 13.91
N TYR A 246 -28.38 28.70 14.49
CA TYR A 246 -27.46 29.26 15.49
C TYR A 246 -26.51 30.33 14.89
N ASN A 247 -26.21 30.27 13.58
CA ASN A 247 -25.32 31.19 12.89
C ASN A 247 -26.04 32.48 12.47
N CYS A 248 -27.08 32.41 11.61
CA CYS A 248 -27.74 33.56 11.06
C CYS A 248 -29.04 33.96 11.75
N LYS A 249 -29.44 33.26 12.83
CA LYS A 249 -30.66 33.47 13.62
C LYS A 249 -31.96 33.37 12.83
N HIS A 250 -31.93 32.78 11.63
CA HIS A 250 -33.09 32.58 10.81
C HIS A 250 -34.00 31.50 11.41
N ASP A 251 -35.31 31.77 11.53
CA ASP A 251 -36.31 30.82 12.01
C ASP A 251 -36.99 30.14 10.81
N PHE A 252 -37.02 28.83 10.79
CA PHE A 252 -37.56 28.04 9.69
C PHE A 252 -38.21 26.74 10.16
N CYS A 253 -39.00 26.11 9.31
CA CYS A 253 -39.59 24.79 9.57
C CYS A 253 -38.63 23.68 9.14
N TRP A 254 -38.33 22.74 10.02
CA TRP A 254 -37.47 21.57 9.70
C TRP A 254 -38.01 20.71 8.56
N MET A 255 -39.32 20.58 8.43
CA MET A 255 -39.93 19.71 7.43
C MET A 255 -39.88 20.33 6.02
N CYS A 256 -40.39 21.54 5.84
CA CYS A 256 -40.52 22.17 4.52
C CYS A 256 -39.45 23.23 4.21
N LEU A 257 -38.52 23.51 5.15
CA LEU A 257 -37.47 24.54 5.07
C LEU A 257 -38.01 25.99 4.83
N GLY A 258 -39.32 26.20 4.89
CA GLY A 258 -39.93 27.51 4.73
C GLY A 258 -39.74 28.41 5.96
N ASP A 259 -39.78 29.74 5.74
CA ASP A 259 -39.70 30.74 6.82
C ASP A 259 -40.80 30.52 7.85
N TRP A 260 -40.41 30.47 9.14
CA TRP A 260 -41.33 30.15 10.24
C TRP A 260 -42.48 31.21 10.36
N LYS A 261 -42.19 32.45 10.07
CA LYS A 261 -43.22 33.53 10.14
C LYS A 261 -44.39 33.30 9.18
N SER A 262 -44.12 32.67 8.04
CA SER A 262 -45.14 32.32 7.05
C SER A 262 -45.70 30.92 7.18
N HIS A 263 -45.17 30.12 8.12
CA HIS A 263 -45.52 28.70 8.31
C HIS A 263 -46.76 28.51 9.20
N GLY A 264 -47.06 29.41 10.13
CA GLY A 264 -48.09 29.26 11.14
C GLY A 264 -47.61 28.57 12.40
N SER A 265 -48.53 28.16 13.29
CA SER A 265 -48.22 27.60 14.62
C SER A 265 -48.17 26.06 14.70
N GLU A 266 -47.98 25.39 13.58
CA GLU A 266 -47.91 23.93 13.53
C GLU A 266 -46.52 23.41 13.95
N TYR A 267 -46.22 23.30 15.24
CA TYR A 267 -44.92 22.93 15.77
C TYR A 267 -44.52 21.47 15.52
N TYR A 268 -45.48 20.54 15.42
CA TYR A 268 -45.21 19.10 15.27
C TYR A 268 -45.68 18.53 13.95
N GLU A 269 -46.49 19.25 13.18
CA GLU A 269 -46.95 18.89 11.86
C GLU A 269 -46.59 19.99 10.86
N CYS A 270 -46.60 19.65 9.57
CA CYS A 270 -46.35 20.61 8.50
C CYS A 270 -47.29 20.31 7.35
N SER A 271 -48.33 21.14 7.17
CA SER A 271 -49.28 21.00 6.07
C SER A 271 -48.64 21.11 4.71
N ARG A 272 -47.66 22.03 4.53
CA ARG A 272 -46.92 22.18 3.30
C ARG A 272 -46.09 20.93 2.90
N TYR A 273 -45.50 20.29 3.87
CA TYR A 273 -44.76 19.05 3.64
C TYR A 273 -45.68 17.87 3.34
N ARG A 274 -46.82 17.79 4.03
CA ARG A 274 -47.81 16.74 3.83
C ARG A 274 -48.44 16.83 2.42
N GLU A 275 -48.62 18.04 1.90
CA GLU A 275 -49.14 18.26 0.54
C GLU A 275 -48.11 18.01 -0.56
N ASN A 276 -46.82 18.30 -0.30
CA ASN A 276 -45.73 18.07 -1.23
C ASN A 276 -44.43 17.63 -0.49
N PRO A 277 -44.20 16.31 -0.30
CA PRO A 277 -43.02 15.80 0.40
C PRO A 277 -41.70 16.16 -0.29
N ASN A 278 -41.69 16.48 -1.60
CA ASN A 278 -40.47 16.80 -2.35
C ASN A 278 -40.02 18.27 -2.17
N ILE A 279 -40.77 19.08 -1.42
CA ILE A 279 -40.50 20.51 -1.23
C ILE A 279 -39.18 20.78 -0.50
N ALA A 280 -38.68 19.79 0.28
CA ALA A 280 -37.48 19.88 1.09
C ALA A 280 -36.23 19.26 0.43
N HIS A 281 -36.21 19.02 -0.88
CA HIS A 281 -35.11 18.33 -1.61
C HIS A 281 -34.69 17.01 -0.94
N GLU A 282 -35.63 16.22 -0.46
CA GLU A 282 -35.40 15.03 0.36
C GLU A 282 -34.69 13.86 -0.37
N SER A 283 -34.58 13.90 -1.70
CA SER A 283 -34.02 12.78 -2.47
C SER A 283 -32.59 12.40 -2.04
N VAL A 284 -31.72 13.38 -1.79
CA VAL A 284 -30.32 13.13 -1.37
C VAL A 284 -30.28 12.60 0.06
N HIS A 285 -31.07 13.16 0.97
CA HIS A 285 -31.14 12.72 2.37
C HIS A 285 -31.80 11.34 2.51
N ALA A 286 -32.78 11.01 1.66
CA ALA A 286 -33.39 9.68 1.63
C ALA A 286 -32.38 8.62 1.17
N GLN A 287 -31.61 8.89 0.14
CA GLN A 287 -30.53 8.00 -0.33
C GLN A 287 -29.45 7.82 0.73
N ALA A 288 -29.01 8.89 1.41
CA ALA A 288 -28.04 8.83 2.48
C ALA A 288 -28.54 7.99 3.66
N ARG A 289 -29.83 8.13 4.06
CA ARG A 289 -30.45 7.30 5.11
C ARG A 289 -30.51 5.83 4.73
N GLU A 290 -30.84 5.51 3.48
CA GLU A 290 -30.86 4.12 3.01
C GLU A 290 -29.45 3.51 2.96
N ALA A 291 -28.46 4.26 2.46
CA ALA A 291 -27.07 3.84 2.45
C ALA A 291 -26.54 3.59 3.87
N LEU A 292 -26.79 4.51 4.80
CA LEU A 292 -26.40 4.36 6.19
C LEU A 292 -27.08 3.16 6.85
N LYS A 293 -28.38 2.94 6.61
CA LYS A 293 -29.11 1.79 7.15
C LYS A 293 -28.51 0.46 6.65
N LYS A 294 -28.18 0.37 5.37
CA LYS A 294 -27.50 -0.81 4.80
C LYS A 294 -26.14 -1.02 5.45
N TYR A 295 -25.33 0.04 5.56
CA TYR A 295 -24.02 -0.03 6.19
C TYR A 295 -24.10 -0.53 7.63
N LEU A 296 -24.94 0.09 8.48
CA LEU A 296 -25.11 -0.29 9.88
C LEU A 296 -25.60 -1.73 10.02
N HIS A 297 -26.53 -2.17 9.16
CA HIS A 297 -27.01 -3.56 9.16
C HIS A 297 -25.91 -4.59 9.00
N TYR A 298 -24.94 -4.32 8.13
CA TYR A 298 -23.80 -5.22 7.92
C TYR A 298 -22.69 -5.02 8.95
N TYR A 299 -22.46 -3.78 9.38
CA TYR A 299 -21.42 -3.45 10.37
C TYR A 299 -21.69 -4.10 11.73
N GLU A 300 -22.93 -4.07 12.22
CA GLU A 300 -23.32 -4.69 13.50
C GLU A 300 -23.25 -6.22 13.49
N ARG A 301 -23.20 -6.84 12.32
CA ARG A 301 -23.15 -8.31 12.13
C ARG A 301 -21.77 -8.81 11.76
N TRP A 302 -20.86 -7.93 11.54
CA TRP A 302 -19.46 -8.22 11.28
C TRP A 302 -18.71 -8.44 12.59
#